data_12662623bda3270a4a7c6f6498d437bb
#
_entry.id   12662623bda3270a4a7c6f6498d437bb
#
_cell.length_a   1.000
_cell.length_b   1.000
_cell.length_c   1.000
_cell.angle_alpha   90.00
_cell.angle_beta   90.00
_cell.angle_gamma   90.00
#
_symmetry.space_group_name_H-M   'P 1'
#
loop_
_entity.id
_entity.type
_entity.pdbx_description
1 polymer ?
#
loop_
_entity_poly.entity_id
_entity_poly.type
_entity_poly.pdbx_seq_one_letter_code
_entity_poly.pdbx_strand_id
1 'polypeptide(L)'
;FTAPFVEVSGRSYPVEIRYRPVVDPDDPDADPDRDEIEAIGDAIAELQREGPGVALVFLPGEKEIRDTADALAKRAFPGTEILPLYARLSLAEQHRVFAPHPGRRVVLATNVAETSLTVPGIRYVVDTGLARISRYSRRLKVQRLPIEKVSQASANQRAGRCGRVADGIC
;
A
#
# COMPACT_ATOMS: atom_id res chain seq x y z
N PHE A 1 22.51 -5.24 -10.13
CA PHE A 1 21.87 -5.07 -8.85
C PHE A 1 20.76 -6.09 -8.68
N THR A 2 20.78 -6.80 -7.60
CA THR A 2 19.69 -7.68 -7.22
C THR A 2 18.49 -6.86 -6.79
N ALA A 3 17.31 -7.47 -6.74
CA ALA A 3 16.13 -6.81 -6.23
C ALA A 3 16.44 -6.13 -4.90
N PRO A 4 16.05 -4.87 -4.73
CA PRO A 4 16.30 -4.17 -3.48
C PRO A 4 15.63 -4.89 -2.33
N PHE A 5 16.31 -4.94 -1.22
CA PHE A 5 15.74 -5.43 0.03
C PHE A 5 16.02 -4.43 1.14
N VAL A 6 15.20 -4.46 2.16
CA VAL A 6 15.38 -3.61 3.33
C VAL A 6 15.85 -4.49 4.49
N GLU A 7 17.02 -4.20 5.00
CA GLU A 7 17.51 -4.81 6.22
C GLU A 7 16.78 -4.21 7.43
N VAL A 8 16.21 -5.09 8.21
CA VAL A 8 15.62 -4.73 9.50
C VAL A 8 16.41 -5.48 10.56
N SER A 9 16.65 -4.86 11.71
CA SER A 9 17.30 -5.54 12.83
C SER A 9 16.51 -6.81 13.16
N GLY A 10 17.15 -7.97 13.05
CA GLY A 10 16.53 -9.27 13.14
C GLY A 10 16.51 -9.97 11.79
N ARG A 11 15.61 -10.93 11.61
CA ARG A 11 15.48 -11.67 10.36
C ARG A 11 14.70 -10.86 9.32
N SER A 12 15.28 -10.74 8.14
CA SER A 12 14.56 -10.25 6.97
C SER A 12 14.60 -11.30 5.87
N TYR A 13 13.55 -11.28 5.06
CA TYR A 13 13.42 -12.15 3.89
C TYR A 13 13.53 -11.30 2.64
N PRO A 14 13.91 -11.88 1.50
CA PRO A 14 13.97 -11.16 0.24
C PRO A 14 12.62 -10.55 -0.14
N VAL A 15 12.65 -9.38 -0.75
CA VAL A 15 11.48 -8.71 -1.31
C VAL A 15 11.69 -8.53 -2.81
N GLU A 16 10.82 -9.15 -3.60
CA GLU A 16 10.79 -8.95 -5.03
C GLU A 16 10.11 -7.62 -5.34
N ILE A 17 10.76 -6.76 -6.10
CA ILE A 17 10.18 -5.49 -6.52
C ILE A 17 9.63 -5.64 -7.95
N ARG A 18 8.35 -5.32 -8.13
CA ARG A 18 7.68 -5.32 -9.42
C ARG A 18 7.19 -3.92 -9.73
N TYR A 19 7.57 -3.39 -10.87
CA TYR A 19 7.09 -2.08 -11.33
C TYR A 19 5.90 -2.28 -12.24
N ARG A 20 4.77 -1.66 -11.87
CA ARG A 20 3.50 -1.76 -12.61
C ARG A 20 2.95 -0.35 -12.81
N PRO A 21 3.35 0.36 -13.87
CA PRO A 21 2.83 1.69 -14.13
C PRO A 21 1.31 1.64 -14.33
N VAL A 22 0.62 2.72 -13.97
CA VAL A 22 -0.83 2.82 -14.14
C VAL A 22 -1.21 2.66 -15.61
N VAL A 23 -0.49 3.33 -16.48
CA VAL A 23 -0.57 3.14 -17.94
C VAL A 23 0.81 2.71 -18.41
N ASP A 24 0.90 1.54 -19.00
CA ASP A 24 2.16 1.05 -19.54
C ASP A 24 2.49 1.78 -20.84
N PRO A 25 3.57 2.58 -20.88
CA PRO A 25 3.93 3.33 -22.08
C PRO A 25 4.39 2.44 -23.24
N ASP A 26 4.77 1.19 -22.94
CA ASP A 26 5.26 0.25 -23.93
C ASP A 26 4.17 -0.68 -24.46
N ASP A 27 2.96 -0.63 -23.91
CA ASP A 27 1.81 -1.40 -24.35
C ASP A 27 0.94 -0.57 -25.29
N PRO A 28 0.89 -0.89 -26.59
CA PRO A 28 0.08 -0.14 -27.55
C PRO A 28 -1.42 -0.27 -27.32
N ASP A 29 -1.84 -1.29 -26.59
CA ASP A 29 -3.24 -1.55 -26.26
C ASP A 29 -3.63 -1.04 -24.87
N ALA A 30 -2.70 -0.37 -24.17
CA ALA A 30 -2.98 0.18 -22.85
C ALA A 30 -4.09 1.23 -22.90
N ASP A 31 -5.04 1.11 -21.98
CA ASP A 31 -6.08 2.11 -21.82
C ASP A 31 -5.49 3.40 -21.23
N PRO A 32 -5.47 4.50 -21.98
CA PRO A 32 -4.90 5.76 -21.48
C PRO A 32 -5.73 6.40 -20.38
N ASP A 33 -6.98 6.00 -20.24
CA ASP A 33 -7.89 6.51 -19.20
C ASP A 33 -7.89 5.63 -17.92
N ARG A 34 -7.08 4.57 -17.90
CA ARG A 34 -6.92 3.70 -16.75
C ARG A 34 -6.44 4.49 -15.55
N ASP A 35 -7.19 4.42 -14.45
CA ASP A 35 -6.84 5.16 -13.24
C ASP A 35 -6.05 4.32 -12.23
N GLU A 36 -5.57 4.99 -11.18
CA GLU A 36 -4.77 4.38 -10.14
C GLU A 36 -5.55 3.32 -9.36
N ILE A 37 -6.85 3.50 -9.17
CA ILE A 37 -7.71 2.55 -8.45
C ILE A 37 -7.81 1.24 -9.23
N GLU A 38 -7.96 1.30 -10.54
CA GLU A 38 -7.96 0.11 -11.41
C GLU A 38 -6.61 -0.60 -11.33
N ALA A 39 -5.53 0.16 -11.35
CA ALA A 39 -4.18 -0.39 -11.21
C ALA A 39 -3.97 -1.10 -9.87
N ILE A 40 -4.47 -0.54 -8.78
CA ILE A 40 -4.42 -1.16 -7.46
C ILE A 40 -5.20 -2.47 -7.45
N GLY A 41 -6.40 -2.48 -8.01
CA GLY A 41 -7.22 -3.70 -8.12
C GLY A 41 -6.51 -4.81 -8.89
N ASP A 42 -5.88 -4.47 -10.00
CA ASP A 42 -5.12 -5.42 -10.81
C ASP A 42 -3.88 -5.93 -10.07
N ALA A 43 -3.20 -5.07 -9.34
CA ALA A 43 -2.04 -5.45 -8.52
C ALA A 43 -2.45 -6.44 -7.42
N ILE A 44 -3.57 -6.19 -6.74
CA ILE A 44 -4.09 -7.10 -5.73
C ILE A 44 -4.46 -8.45 -6.36
N ALA A 45 -5.11 -8.46 -7.51
CA ALA A 45 -5.43 -9.69 -8.23
C ALA A 45 -4.17 -10.47 -8.61
N GLU A 46 -3.13 -9.78 -9.06
CA GLU A 46 -1.82 -10.39 -9.36
C GLU A 46 -1.23 -11.05 -8.11
N LEU A 47 -1.22 -10.34 -6.99
CA LEU A 47 -0.65 -10.83 -5.73
C LEU A 47 -1.43 -12.00 -5.15
N GLN A 48 -2.74 -12.02 -5.30
CA GLN A 48 -3.56 -13.14 -4.83
C GLN A 48 -3.23 -14.44 -5.56
N ARG A 49 -2.74 -14.38 -6.78
CA ARG A 49 -2.26 -15.56 -7.51
C ARG A 49 -0.93 -16.10 -6.98
N GLU A 50 -0.18 -15.30 -6.24
CA GLU A 50 1.10 -15.71 -5.66
C GLU A 50 0.96 -16.52 -4.37
N GLY A 51 -0.21 -16.46 -3.73
CA GLY A 51 -0.49 -17.22 -2.52
C GLY A 51 -1.15 -16.39 -1.43
N PRO A 52 -1.42 -17.03 -0.27
CA PRO A 52 -2.04 -16.35 0.86
C PRO A 52 -1.09 -15.32 1.50
N GLY A 53 -1.66 -14.38 2.23
CA GLY A 53 -0.91 -13.38 2.98
C GLY A 53 -1.66 -12.05 3.01
N VAL A 54 -1.25 -11.18 3.93
CA VAL A 54 -1.80 -9.84 4.04
C VAL A 54 -1.15 -8.93 3.00
N ALA A 55 -1.97 -8.19 2.26
CA ALA A 55 -1.50 -7.16 1.34
C ALA A 55 -1.69 -5.78 1.99
N LEU A 56 -0.65 -4.99 2.02
CA LEU A 56 -0.67 -3.61 2.51
C LEU A 56 -0.57 -2.67 1.32
N VAL A 57 -1.57 -1.80 1.16
CA VAL A 57 -1.62 -0.81 0.09
C VAL A 57 -1.37 0.57 0.67
N PHE A 58 -0.35 1.26 0.19
CA PHE A 58 -0.05 2.63 0.61
C PHE A 58 -0.75 3.64 -0.29
N LEU A 59 -1.59 4.47 0.33
CA LEU A 59 -2.38 5.50 -0.33
C LEU A 59 -2.09 6.87 0.31
N PRO A 60 -2.29 7.98 -0.43
CA PRO A 60 -1.93 9.30 0.07
C PRO A 60 -2.77 9.80 1.22
N GLY A 61 -4.03 9.42 1.32
CA GLY A 61 -4.92 9.96 2.34
C GLY A 61 -6.23 9.20 2.51
N GLU A 62 -7.05 9.68 3.43
CA GLU A 62 -8.32 9.04 3.80
C GLU A 62 -9.32 8.98 2.65
N LYS A 63 -9.38 10.02 1.83
CA LYS A 63 -10.29 10.06 0.68
C LYS A 63 -9.94 8.94 -0.31
N GLU A 64 -8.67 8.82 -0.63
CA GLU A 64 -8.16 7.80 -1.55
C GLU A 64 -8.36 6.40 -0.98
N ILE A 65 -8.26 6.23 0.34
CA ILE A 65 -8.57 4.96 1.01
C ILE A 65 -10.05 4.62 0.84
N ARG A 66 -10.96 5.57 1.07
CA ARG A 66 -12.41 5.32 0.93
C ARG A 66 -12.77 4.99 -0.52
N ASP A 67 -12.27 5.76 -1.46
CA ASP A 67 -12.55 5.55 -2.89
C ASP A 67 -12.04 4.18 -3.35
N THR A 68 -10.86 3.81 -2.90
CA THR A 68 -10.26 2.50 -3.23
C THR A 68 -11.04 1.36 -2.57
N ALA A 69 -11.43 1.51 -1.31
CA ALA A 69 -12.22 0.50 -0.61
C ALA A 69 -13.56 0.23 -1.31
N ASP A 70 -14.24 1.29 -1.75
CA ASP A 70 -15.51 1.17 -2.47
C ASP A 70 -15.31 0.43 -3.80
N ALA A 71 -14.27 0.77 -4.54
CA ALA A 71 -13.97 0.14 -5.82
C ALA A 71 -13.59 -1.35 -5.66
N LEU A 72 -12.80 -1.68 -4.65
CA LEU A 72 -12.42 -3.06 -4.36
C LEU A 72 -13.62 -3.89 -3.89
N ALA A 73 -14.53 -3.30 -3.13
CA ALA A 73 -15.77 -3.96 -2.72
C ALA A 73 -16.65 -4.30 -3.92
N LYS A 74 -16.76 -3.41 -4.90
CA LYS A 74 -17.48 -3.63 -6.15
C LYS A 74 -16.84 -4.72 -7.01
N ARG A 75 -15.52 -4.76 -7.03
CA ARG A 75 -14.78 -5.79 -7.76
C ARG A 75 -14.92 -7.17 -7.13
N ALA A 76 -15.28 -7.23 -5.84
CA ALA A 76 -15.64 -8.45 -5.11
C ALA A 76 -14.56 -9.53 -5.11
N PHE A 77 -13.46 -9.29 -4.41
CA PHE A 77 -12.43 -10.32 -4.17
C PHE A 77 -12.94 -11.36 -3.18
N PRO A 78 -13.12 -12.63 -3.60
CA PRO A 78 -13.69 -13.66 -2.72
C PRO A 78 -12.81 -13.92 -1.50
N GLY A 79 -13.44 -14.07 -0.33
CA GLY A 79 -12.75 -14.43 0.91
C GLY A 79 -11.74 -13.39 1.38
N THR A 80 -11.87 -12.16 0.92
CA THR A 80 -10.91 -11.08 1.21
C THR A 80 -11.57 -9.97 2.01
N GLU A 81 -11.00 -9.67 3.17
CA GLU A 81 -11.40 -8.56 4.01
C GLU A 81 -10.60 -7.33 3.62
N ILE A 82 -11.26 -6.18 3.50
CA ILE A 82 -10.62 -4.91 3.14
C ILE A 82 -10.79 -3.96 4.32
N LEU A 83 -9.67 -3.53 4.92
CA LEU A 83 -9.66 -2.68 6.10
C LEU A 83 -8.87 -1.39 5.85
N PRO A 84 -9.37 -0.24 6.32
CA PRO A 84 -8.61 1.00 6.31
C PRO A 84 -7.66 1.10 7.50
N LEU A 85 -6.56 1.83 7.33
CA LEU A 85 -5.65 2.14 8.44
C LEU A 85 -5.06 3.54 8.26
N TYR A 86 -5.53 4.48 9.07
CA TYR A 86 -5.00 5.85 9.11
C TYR A 86 -5.12 6.42 10.54
N ALA A 87 -4.38 7.48 10.81
CA ALA A 87 -4.19 7.96 12.18
C ALA A 87 -5.49 8.39 12.90
N ARG A 88 -6.47 8.88 12.14
CA ARG A 88 -7.73 9.39 12.70
C ARG A 88 -8.80 8.33 12.96
N LEU A 89 -8.53 7.07 12.62
CA LEU A 89 -9.44 5.98 12.95
C LEU A 89 -9.57 5.80 14.45
N SER A 90 -10.74 5.35 14.91
CA SER A 90 -10.93 4.94 16.29
C SER A 90 -10.00 3.77 16.66
N LEU A 91 -9.68 3.63 17.93
CA LEU A 91 -8.85 2.50 18.40
C LEU A 91 -9.48 1.15 18.06
N ALA A 92 -10.81 1.04 18.14
CA ALA A 92 -11.52 -0.18 17.78
C ALA A 92 -11.32 -0.55 16.32
N GLU A 93 -11.41 0.42 15.41
CA GLU A 93 -11.18 0.20 13.98
C GLU A 93 -9.72 -0.12 13.68
N GLN A 94 -8.77 0.55 14.34
CA GLN A 94 -7.35 0.24 14.20
C GLN A 94 -7.06 -1.19 14.69
N HIS A 95 -7.66 -1.62 15.80
CA HIS A 95 -7.47 -2.95 16.34
C HIS A 95 -7.94 -4.07 15.39
N ARG A 96 -8.91 -3.82 14.54
CA ARG A 96 -9.37 -4.81 13.55
C ARG A 96 -8.24 -5.26 12.63
N VAL A 97 -7.30 -4.37 12.32
CA VAL A 97 -6.14 -4.67 11.48
C VAL A 97 -5.21 -5.67 12.15
N PHE A 98 -5.18 -5.70 13.46
CA PHE A 98 -4.31 -6.58 14.26
C PHE A 98 -5.00 -7.88 14.70
N ALA A 99 -6.32 -7.98 14.52
CA ALA A 99 -7.08 -9.13 14.96
C ALA A 99 -6.84 -10.35 14.05
N PRO A 100 -6.88 -11.57 14.58
CA PRO A 100 -6.85 -12.77 13.76
C PRO A 100 -8.01 -12.79 12.77
N HIS A 101 -7.80 -13.40 11.61
CA HIS A 101 -8.80 -13.46 10.54
C HIS A 101 -8.68 -14.77 9.76
N PRO A 102 -9.82 -15.32 9.28
CA PRO A 102 -9.83 -16.63 8.63
C PRO A 102 -9.49 -16.60 7.14
N GLY A 103 -9.46 -15.48 6.50
CA GLY A 103 -9.27 -15.36 5.06
C GLY A 103 -8.14 -14.43 4.69
N ARG A 104 -8.17 -13.97 3.46
CA ARG A 104 -7.23 -12.97 2.97
C ARG A 104 -7.59 -11.59 3.50
N ARG A 105 -6.62 -10.74 3.64
CA ARG A 105 -6.80 -9.38 4.13
C ARG A 105 -6.00 -8.39 3.29
N VAL A 106 -6.66 -7.30 2.92
CA VAL A 106 -6.04 -6.14 2.28
C VAL A 106 -6.20 -4.96 3.23
N VAL A 107 -5.09 -4.33 3.59
CA VAL A 107 -5.08 -3.15 4.45
C VAL A 107 -4.75 -1.94 3.59
N LEU A 108 -5.66 -0.97 3.54
CA LEU A 108 -5.47 0.29 2.83
C LEU A 108 -4.98 1.34 3.82
N ALA A 109 -3.73 1.75 3.70
CA ALA A 109 -3.08 2.57 4.71
C ALA A 109 -2.47 3.84 4.14
N THR A 110 -2.36 4.85 4.98
CA THR A 110 -1.49 6.00 4.72
C THR A 110 -0.07 5.68 5.19
N ASN A 111 0.83 6.66 5.13
CA ASN A 111 2.20 6.52 5.61
C ASN A 111 2.32 6.16 7.10
N VAL A 112 1.23 6.16 7.85
CA VAL A 112 1.22 5.68 9.24
C VAL A 112 1.72 4.23 9.36
N ALA A 113 1.48 3.40 8.36
CA ALA A 113 1.97 2.02 8.31
C ALA A 113 3.42 1.91 7.85
N GLU A 114 4.05 3.01 7.46
CA GLU A 114 5.46 3.05 7.08
C GLU A 114 6.39 2.93 8.29
N THR A 115 6.06 3.61 9.39
CA THR A 115 6.87 3.67 10.60
C THR A 115 6.10 3.49 11.90
N SER A 116 4.95 4.13 12.07
CA SER A 116 4.26 4.24 13.35
C SER A 116 3.48 3.00 13.77
N LEU A 117 2.91 2.29 12.81
CA LEU A 117 2.11 1.10 13.07
C LEU A 117 2.67 -0.09 12.30
N THR A 118 2.78 -1.22 12.98
CA THR A 118 3.26 -2.47 12.38
C THR A 118 2.08 -3.40 12.15
N VAL A 119 1.71 -3.59 10.90
CA VAL A 119 0.65 -4.54 10.53
C VAL A 119 1.22 -5.96 10.49
N PRO A 120 0.63 -6.92 11.19
CA PRO A 120 1.16 -8.28 11.22
C PRO A 120 0.86 -9.06 9.95
N GLY A 121 1.71 -10.01 9.62
CA GLY A 121 1.47 -10.98 8.55
C GLY A 121 1.55 -10.43 7.14
N ILE A 122 2.15 -9.26 6.95
CA ILE A 122 2.28 -8.66 5.62
C ILE A 122 3.23 -9.51 4.77
N ARG A 123 2.73 -9.95 3.63
CA ARG A 123 3.52 -10.63 2.62
C ARG A 123 3.63 -9.82 1.33
N TYR A 124 2.67 -8.93 1.10
CA TYR A 124 2.60 -8.14 -0.12
C TYR A 124 2.45 -6.66 0.21
N VAL A 125 3.08 -5.82 -0.59
CA VAL A 125 2.92 -4.37 -0.54
C VAL A 125 2.56 -3.86 -1.93
N VAL A 126 1.56 -2.99 -1.99
CA VAL A 126 1.25 -2.21 -3.18
C VAL A 126 1.54 -0.75 -2.85
N ASP A 127 2.55 -0.19 -3.47
CA ASP A 127 2.97 1.17 -3.19
C ASP A 127 2.61 2.09 -4.36
N THR A 128 1.72 3.04 -4.11
CA THR A 128 1.38 4.06 -5.09
C THR A 128 2.52 5.05 -5.31
N GLY A 129 3.48 5.09 -4.40
CA GLY A 129 4.59 6.04 -4.45
C GLY A 129 4.21 7.46 -4.08
N LEU A 130 3.04 7.65 -3.48
CA LEU A 130 2.50 8.97 -3.17
C LEU A 130 2.19 9.10 -1.67
N ALA A 131 2.31 10.31 -1.16
CA ALA A 131 1.91 10.66 0.21
C ALA A 131 1.47 12.11 0.28
N ARG A 132 0.63 12.44 1.28
CA ARG A 132 0.39 13.82 1.65
C ARG A 132 1.53 14.30 2.53
N ILE A 133 2.20 15.34 2.07
CA ILE A 133 3.35 15.92 2.75
C ILE A 133 2.99 17.31 3.24
N SER A 134 3.21 17.55 4.54
CA SER A 134 2.97 18.87 5.12
C SER A 134 3.97 19.88 4.57
N ARG A 135 3.45 20.94 3.94
CA ARG A 135 4.23 22.04 3.41
C ARG A 135 3.69 23.34 3.95
N TYR A 136 4.57 24.18 4.51
CA TYR A 136 4.20 25.53 4.95
C TYR A 136 4.53 26.54 3.86
N SER A 137 3.51 27.28 3.44
CA SER A 137 3.70 28.39 2.52
C SER A 137 3.88 29.71 3.28
N ARG A 138 5.10 30.23 3.29
CA ARG A 138 5.37 31.54 3.89
C ARG A 138 4.60 32.67 3.23
N ARG A 139 4.41 32.56 1.92
CA ARG A 139 3.69 33.56 1.12
C ARG A 139 2.22 33.65 1.52
N LEU A 140 1.57 32.52 1.70
CA LEU A 140 0.16 32.45 2.03
C LEU A 140 -0.11 32.30 3.52
N LYS A 141 0.93 32.12 4.32
CA LYS A 141 0.87 31.85 5.77
C LYS A 141 -0.10 30.69 6.11
N VAL A 142 -0.15 29.69 5.25
CA VAL A 142 -1.00 28.52 5.43
C VAL A 142 -0.18 27.24 5.28
N GLN A 143 -0.59 26.23 6.01
CA GLN A 143 -0.07 24.89 5.86
C GLN A 143 -0.81 24.17 4.75
N ARG A 144 -0.09 23.53 3.84
CA ARG A 144 -0.64 22.74 2.76
C ARG A 144 -0.27 21.28 2.94
N LEU A 145 -1.14 20.42 2.44
CA LEU A 145 -0.94 18.97 2.42
C LEU A 145 -1.07 18.44 0.98
N PRO A 146 -0.18 18.87 0.06
CA PRO A 146 -0.22 18.37 -1.30
C PRO A 146 0.15 16.89 -1.36
N ILE A 147 -0.38 16.20 -2.37
CA ILE A 147 0.04 14.83 -2.69
C ILE A 147 1.30 14.91 -3.53
N GLU A 148 2.37 14.31 -3.05
CA GLU A 148 3.67 14.32 -3.71
C GLU A 148 4.26 12.91 -3.77
N LYS A 149 5.21 12.71 -4.65
CA LYS A 149 5.99 11.46 -4.71
C LYS A 149 6.80 11.29 -3.43
N VAL A 150 6.82 10.06 -2.92
CA VAL A 150 7.64 9.73 -1.76
C VAL A 150 9.12 9.66 -2.15
N SER A 151 10.01 9.84 -1.15
CA SER A 151 11.44 9.65 -1.35
C SER A 151 11.78 8.18 -1.58
N GLN A 152 12.97 7.90 -2.11
CA GLN A 152 13.46 6.53 -2.25
C GLN A 152 13.57 5.84 -0.88
N ALA A 153 13.99 6.56 0.16
CA ALA A 153 14.04 6.03 1.51
C ALA A 153 12.66 5.59 2.02
N SER A 154 11.64 6.41 1.77
CA SER A 154 10.26 6.09 2.12
C SER A 154 9.76 4.87 1.34
N ALA A 155 10.02 4.81 0.04
CA ALA A 155 9.67 3.67 -0.80
C ALA A 155 10.32 2.38 -0.28
N ASN A 156 11.58 2.45 0.12
CA ASN A 156 12.30 1.32 0.69
C ASN A 156 11.70 0.85 2.03
N GLN A 157 11.30 1.79 2.90
CA GLN A 157 10.63 1.45 4.14
C GLN A 157 9.28 0.77 3.89
N ARG A 158 8.52 1.23 2.91
CA ARG A 158 7.25 0.63 2.52
C ARG A 158 7.45 -0.79 1.99
N ALA A 159 8.39 -0.99 1.09
CA ALA A 159 8.74 -2.30 0.57
C ALA A 159 9.18 -3.25 1.69
N GLY A 160 9.92 -2.75 2.65
CA GLY A 160 10.41 -3.52 3.80
C GLY A 160 9.32 -4.01 4.74
N ARG A 161 8.07 -3.57 4.60
CA ARG A 161 6.95 -4.09 5.40
C ARG A 161 6.57 -5.53 5.04
N CYS A 162 6.78 -5.93 3.80
CA CYS A 162 6.75 -7.35 3.44
C CYS A 162 8.16 -7.94 3.56
N GLY A 163 8.43 -9.09 3.80
CA GLY A 163 9.77 -9.66 4.01
C GLY A 163 10.16 -9.79 5.47
N ARG A 164 9.22 -9.58 6.39
CA ARG A 164 9.44 -9.80 7.82
C ARG A 164 9.11 -11.21 8.26
N VAL A 165 8.11 -11.83 7.65
CA VAL A 165 7.63 -13.16 8.02
C VAL A 165 7.89 -14.20 6.96
N ALA A 166 8.06 -13.81 5.72
CA ALA A 166 8.33 -14.66 4.57
C ALA A 166 8.86 -13.80 3.43
N ASP A 167 9.27 -14.43 2.33
CA ASP A 167 9.60 -13.72 1.10
C ASP A 167 8.41 -12.87 0.68
N GLY A 168 8.67 -11.62 0.32
CA GLY A 168 7.66 -10.64 -0.01
C GLY A 168 7.69 -10.20 -1.46
N ILE A 169 6.61 -9.55 -1.88
CA ILE A 169 6.47 -8.91 -3.19
C ILE A 169 5.94 -7.49 -2.97
N CYS A 170 6.61 -6.53 -3.58
CA CYS A 170 6.19 -5.13 -3.56
C CYS A 170 6.00 -4.62 -4.98
#